data_472b67a34d0ce3ef32ead66b252ffca2
#
_entry.id   472b67a34d0ce3ef32ead66b252ffca2
#
_cell.length_a   1.000
_cell.length_b   1.000
_cell.length_c   1.000
_cell.angle_alpha   90.00
_cell.angle_beta   90.00
_cell.angle_gamma   90.00
#
_symmetry.space_group_name_H-M   'P 1'
#
loop_
_entity.id
_entity.type
_entity.pdbx_description
1 polymer ?
#
loop_
_entity_poly.entity_id
_entity_poly.type
_entity_poly.pdbx_seq_one_letter_code
_entity_poly.pdbx_strand_id
1 'polypeptide(L)'
;MAEKTHRTMDDFAQACGVSRPTLSKYFDDPASVKPATRARIEAALRSSDYQPNLFARNLNRKRTRNIGIVVPTITDPFYAEMVSRIEFRCRDEGYWPIVISSHGSPKLEAESVRTLLSLKVAGAIIAPLGLASDRGVFDKLGQDIPIVYFDTYIEGDTPFVGNDNRQSVSTIVDYLCRSGEPPVYLDIPHVNHNSGERQESYIVAMETAGFKPVVIEGTRDYTWDFERIGYEQTEKMLQAGALPGRTILCANDRLAFGVMAAAFSRGLKVGRRPDCDLRVAAHDDHPLSRYTCPALTTMAQDFTAMAGRSVEILLALLDEADPPKQGLARTVKLGATLVMRQSA
;
A
#
# COMPACT_ATOMS: atom_id res chain seq x y z
N MET A 1 -10.02 -24.72 42.65
CA MET A 1 -11.37 -24.40 42.11
C MET A 1 -11.28 -24.56 40.60
N ALA A 2 -12.05 -25.49 40.00
CA ALA A 2 -12.03 -25.70 38.55
C ALA A 2 -12.55 -24.42 37.84
N GLU A 3 -11.72 -23.82 37.00
CA GLU A 3 -12.11 -22.74 36.10
C GLU A 3 -13.28 -23.21 35.24
N LYS A 4 -14.43 -22.54 35.36
CA LYS A 4 -15.59 -22.80 34.51
C LYS A 4 -15.30 -22.24 33.10
N THR A 5 -14.83 -23.10 32.20
CA THR A 5 -14.62 -22.75 30.79
C THR A 5 -15.99 -22.60 30.12
N HIS A 6 -16.43 -21.37 29.90
CA HIS A 6 -17.65 -21.10 29.12
C HIS A 6 -17.31 -21.20 27.63
N ARG A 7 -17.77 -22.24 26.95
CA ARG A 7 -17.43 -22.51 25.53
C ARG A 7 -18.37 -21.84 24.53
N THR A 8 -19.61 -21.54 24.94
CA THR A 8 -20.61 -20.94 24.04
C THR A 8 -21.13 -19.60 24.59
N MET A 9 -21.72 -18.78 23.71
CA MET A 9 -22.39 -17.54 24.10
C MET A 9 -23.57 -17.80 25.05
N ASP A 10 -24.26 -18.93 24.90
CA ASP A 10 -25.38 -19.32 25.74
C ASP A 10 -24.90 -19.66 27.16
N ASP A 11 -23.83 -20.44 27.31
CA ASP A 11 -23.24 -20.77 28.62
C ASP A 11 -22.80 -19.48 29.35
N PHE A 12 -22.16 -18.56 28.64
CA PHE A 12 -21.70 -17.31 29.21
C PHE A 12 -22.85 -16.36 29.56
N ALA A 13 -23.90 -16.31 28.72
CA ALA A 13 -25.10 -15.54 29.02
C ALA A 13 -25.78 -16.03 30.30
N GLN A 14 -25.89 -17.35 30.47
CA GLN A 14 -26.43 -17.98 31.70
C GLN A 14 -25.54 -17.65 32.91
N ALA A 15 -24.21 -17.72 32.78
CA ALA A 15 -23.30 -17.35 33.87
C ALA A 15 -23.43 -15.88 34.28
N CYS A 16 -23.65 -14.98 33.31
CA CYS A 16 -23.92 -13.57 33.57
C CYS A 16 -25.35 -13.30 34.08
N GLY A 17 -26.25 -14.30 34.08
CA GLY A 17 -27.66 -14.10 34.43
C GLY A 17 -28.39 -13.16 33.46
N VAL A 18 -28.05 -13.18 32.16
CA VAL A 18 -28.67 -12.39 31.11
C VAL A 18 -29.13 -13.29 29.97
N SER A 19 -30.04 -12.81 29.14
CA SER A 19 -30.43 -13.52 27.92
C SER A 19 -29.32 -13.41 26.86
N ARG A 20 -29.19 -14.44 25.98
CA ARG A 20 -28.26 -14.40 24.82
C ARG A 20 -28.47 -13.15 23.95
N PRO A 21 -29.67 -12.69 23.61
CA PRO A 21 -29.87 -11.42 22.88
C PRO A 21 -29.30 -10.20 23.62
N THR A 22 -29.43 -10.15 24.96
CA THR A 22 -28.87 -9.05 25.78
C THR A 22 -27.36 -9.09 25.76
N LEU A 23 -26.75 -10.27 25.84
CA LEU A 23 -25.31 -10.44 25.75
C LEU A 23 -24.79 -10.08 24.35
N SER A 24 -25.47 -10.50 23.29
CA SER A 24 -25.16 -10.13 21.92
C SER A 24 -25.17 -8.62 21.73
N LYS A 25 -26.21 -7.95 22.24
CA LYS A 25 -26.36 -6.50 22.20
C LYS A 25 -25.23 -5.78 22.94
N TYR A 26 -24.80 -6.30 24.10
CA TYR A 26 -23.64 -5.76 24.83
C TYR A 26 -22.35 -5.86 24.00
N PHE A 27 -22.08 -7.00 23.36
CA PHE A 27 -20.90 -7.15 22.53
C PHE A 27 -20.93 -6.31 21.24
N ASP A 28 -22.10 -5.95 20.76
CA ASP A 28 -22.28 -5.07 19.60
C ASP A 28 -22.07 -3.61 19.97
N ASP A 29 -22.69 -3.17 21.05
CA ASP A 29 -22.57 -1.84 21.62
C ASP A 29 -22.80 -1.90 23.14
N PRO A 30 -21.74 -1.82 23.97
CA PRO A 30 -21.86 -1.84 25.42
C PRO A 30 -22.78 -0.75 25.99
N ALA A 31 -22.90 0.41 25.32
CA ALA A 31 -23.75 1.49 25.76
C ALA A 31 -25.23 1.21 25.56
N SER A 32 -25.57 0.27 24.67
CA SER A 32 -26.96 -0.11 24.35
C SER A 32 -27.66 -0.92 25.42
N VAL A 33 -26.92 -1.44 26.44
CA VAL A 33 -27.47 -2.16 27.58
C VAL A 33 -27.50 -1.32 28.84
N LYS A 34 -28.44 -1.61 29.77
CA LYS A 34 -28.53 -0.86 31.04
C LYS A 34 -27.22 -0.92 31.83
N PRO A 35 -26.78 0.16 32.52
CA PRO A 35 -25.52 0.21 33.26
C PRO A 35 -25.30 -0.96 34.24
N ALA A 36 -26.35 -1.36 35.00
CA ALA A 36 -26.23 -2.49 35.92
C ALA A 36 -26.03 -3.83 35.19
N THR A 37 -26.61 -4.02 34.02
CA THR A 37 -26.43 -5.23 33.18
C THR A 37 -25.03 -5.24 32.60
N ARG A 38 -24.55 -4.09 32.13
CA ARG A 38 -23.20 -3.92 31.61
C ARG A 38 -22.14 -4.25 32.68
N ALA A 39 -22.24 -3.67 33.87
CA ALA A 39 -21.32 -3.92 34.97
C ALA A 39 -21.25 -5.43 35.33
N ARG A 40 -22.40 -6.14 35.29
CA ARG A 40 -22.47 -7.57 35.57
C ARG A 40 -21.77 -8.41 34.50
N ILE A 41 -21.95 -8.06 33.21
CA ILE A 41 -21.28 -8.74 32.09
C ILE A 41 -19.77 -8.49 32.16
N GLU A 42 -19.35 -7.25 32.41
CA GLU A 42 -17.94 -6.89 32.54
C GLU A 42 -17.25 -7.61 33.72
N ALA A 43 -17.94 -7.76 34.85
CA ALA A 43 -17.43 -8.52 35.98
C ALA A 43 -17.24 -10.01 35.63
N ALA A 44 -18.20 -10.61 34.93
CA ALA A 44 -18.09 -12.00 34.47
C ALA A 44 -16.96 -12.19 33.44
N LEU A 45 -16.77 -11.24 32.52
CA LEU A 45 -15.65 -11.26 31.58
C LEU A 45 -14.28 -11.21 32.27
N ARG A 46 -14.13 -10.38 33.31
CA ARG A 46 -12.89 -10.32 34.08
C ARG A 46 -12.57 -11.60 34.87
N SER A 47 -13.60 -12.37 35.19
CA SER A 47 -13.46 -13.61 35.98
C SER A 47 -13.52 -14.90 35.16
N SER A 48 -13.53 -14.81 33.84
CA SER A 48 -13.63 -15.95 32.94
C SER A 48 -12.72 -15.78 31.72
N ASP A 49 -12.29 -16.89 31.12
CA ASP A 49 -11.56 -16.92 29.85
C ASP A 49 -12.48 -16.90 28.62
N TYR A 50 -13.74 -16.49 28.80
CA TYR A 50 -14.69 -16.44 27.72
C TYR A 50 -14.31 -15.40 26.67
N GLN A 51 -14.12 -15.85 25.44
CA GLN A 51 -13.94 -14.99 24.26
C GLN A 51 -15.12 -15.15 23.31
N PRO A 52 -15.81 -14.06 22.94
CA PRO A 52 -16.91 -14.13 21.97
C PRO A 52 -16.39 -14.66 20.63
N ASN A 53 -17.05 -15.65 20.06
CA ASN A 53 -16.74 -16.11 18.73
C ASN A 53 -17.14 -15.05 17.69
N LEU A 54 -16.15 -14.37 17.12
CA LEU A 54 -16.36 -13.30 16.13
C LEU A 54 -17.08 -13.80 14.87
N PHE A 55 -16.83 -15.05 14.45
CA PHE A 55 -17.55 -15.65 13.31
C PHE A 55 -19.03 -15.83 13.60
N ALA A 56 -19.39 -16.33 14.79
CA ALA A 56 -20.78 -16.48 15.19
C ALA A 56 -21.51 -15.13 15.34
N ARG A 57 -20.81 -14.07 15.76
CA ARG A 57 -21.33 -12.70 15.80
C ARG A 57 -21.59 -12.15 14.39
N ASN A 58 -20.65 -12.35 13.49
CA ASN A 58 -20.73 -11.87 12.10
C ASN A 58 -21.81 -12.60 11.30
N LEU A 59 -22.12 -13.88 11.61
CA LEU A 59 -23.20 -14.64 10.95
C LEU A 59 -24.59 -14.00 11.12
N ASN A 60 -24.82 -13.31 12.23
CA ASN A 60 -26.12 -12.68 12.55
C ASN A 60 -26.17 -11.19 12.14
N ARG A 61 -25.09 -10.62 11.62
CA ARG A 61 -25.05 -9.24 11.15
C ARG A 61 -25.35 -9.18 9.66
N LYS A 62 -26.08 -8.14 9.22
CA LYS A 62 -26.26 -7.84 7.80
C LYS A 62 -24.92 -7.64 7.09
N ARG A 63 -23.94 -7.01 7.76
CA ARG A 63 -22.57 -6.83 7.31
C ARG A 63 -21.58 -7.17 8.43
N THR A 64 -20.50 -7.83 8.10
CA THR A 64 -19.39 -8.06 9.05
C THR A 64 -18.66 -6.75 9.35
N ARG A 65 -17.79 -6.75 10.35
CA ARG A 65 -16.86 -5.62 10.59
C ARG A 65 -15.44 -5.94 10.10
N ASN A 66 -15.30 -6.88 9.18
CA ASN A 66 -14.01 -7.21 8.59
C ASN A 66 -13.80 -6.39 7.31
N ILE A 67 -12.61 -5.80 7.14
CA ILE A 67 -12.17 -5.15 5.92
C ILE A 67 -11.06 -6.00 5.31
N GLY A 68 -11.19 -6.33 4.02
CA GLY A 68 -10.12 -6.98 3.27
C GLY A 68 -9.06 -5.98 2.84
N ILE A 69 -7.78 -6.34 3.00
CA ILE A 69 -6.64 -5.59 2.43
C ILE A 69 -5.86 -6.57 1.57
N VAL A 70 -5.72 -6.28 0.27
CA VAL A 70 -4.91 -7.10 -0.64
C VAL A 70 -3.77 -6.26 -1.19
N VAL A 71 -2.55 -6.81 -1.14
CA VAL A 71 -1.33 -6.15 -1.64
C VAL A 71 -0.50 -7.10 -2.49
N PRO A 72 0.30 -6.59 -3.43
CA PRO A 72 1.22 -7.42 -4.23
C PRO A 72 2.21 -8.21 -3.39
N THR A 73 2.85 -7.54 -2.42
CA THR A 73 3.82 -8.20 -1.54
C THR A 73 3.91 -7.49 -0.18
N ILE A 74 3.79 -8.26 0.89
CA ILE A 74 3.88 -7.72 2.26
C ILE A 74 5.34 -7.48 2.69
N THR A 75 6.30 -8.05 1.98
CA THR A 75 7.74 -7.86 2.27
C THR A 75 8.29 -6.58 1.65
N ASP A 76 7.54 -5.92 0.77
CA ASP A 76 7.88 -4.59 0.28
C ASP A 76 7.50 -3.57 1.36
N PRO A 77 8.49 -2.82 1.91
CA PRO A 77 8.23 -1.84 2.95
C PRO A 77 7.24 -0.72 2.56
N PHE A 78 7.08 -0.42 1.27
CA PHE A 78 6.02 0.49 0.80
C PHE A 78 4.64 -0.08 1.18
N TYR A 79 4.35 -1.32 0.77
CA TYR A 79 3.07 -1.96 1.10
C TYR A 79 2.94 -2.26 2.60
N ALA A 80 4.04 -2.64 3.27
CA ALA A 80 4.02 -2.87 4.72
C ALA A 80 3.62 -1.61 5.50
N GLU A 81 4.17 -0.45 5.14
CA GLU A 81 3.83 0.84 5.75
C GLU A 81 2.38 1.24 5.45
N MET A 82 1.94 1.10 4.18
CA MET A 82 0.56 1.37 3.79
C MET A 82 -0.43 0.49 4.56
N VAL A 83 -0.18 -0.82 4.60
CA VAL A 83 -1.02 -1.77 5.33
C VAL A 83 -1.11 -1.39 6.80
N SER A 84 0.02 -1.10 7.45
CA SER A 84 0.05 -0.70 8.86
C SER A 84 -0.85 0.53 9.13
N ARG A 85 -0.76 1.57 8.30
CA ARG A 85 -1.58 2.78 8.45
C ARG A 85 -3.06 2.53 8.19
N ILE A 86 -3.39 1.75 7.16
CA ILE A 86 -4.77 1.34 6.87
C ILE A 86 -5.34 0.53 8.03
N GLU A 87 -4.56 -0.43 8.57
CA GLU A 87 -4.98 -1.23 9.72
C GLU A 87 -5.31 -0.38 10.94
N PHE A 88 -4.46 0.57 11.32
CA PHE A 88 -4.71 1.47 12.45
C PHE A 88 -5.98 2.27 12.24
N ARG A 89 -6.16 2.88 11.05
CA ARG A 89 -7.36 3.66 10.73
C ARG A 89 -8.63 2.81 10.75
N CYS A 90 -8.60 1.58 10.20
CA CYS A 90 -9.74 0.67 10.27
C CYS A 90 -10.12 0.31 11.71
N ARG A 91 -9.11 0.07 12.58
CA ARG A 91 -9.32 -0.27 13.99
C ARG A 91 -9.92 0.89 14.78
N ASP A 92 -9.46 2.12 14.54
CA ASP A 92 -10.03 3.33 15.15
C ASP A 92 -11.52 3.48 14.85
N GLU A 93 -11.95 3.04 13.65
CA GLU A 93 -13.36 3.05 13.20
C GLU A 93 -14.12 1.74 13.57
N GLY A 94 -13.50 0.87 14.37
CA GLY A 94 -14.10 -0.37 14.88
C GLY A 94 -14.19 -1.50 13.86
N TYR A 95 -13.37 -1.48 12.80
CA TYR A 95 -13.25 -2.56 11.82
C TYR A 95 -12.00 -3.41 12.05
N TRP A 96 -12.07 -4.69 11.66
CA TRP A 96 -10.96 -5.63 11.72
C TRP A 96 -10.40 -5.87 10.32
N PRO A 97 -9.17 -5.42 10.04
CA PRO A 97 -8.51 -5.68 8.78
C PRO A 97 -8.03 -7.14 8.68
N ILE A 98 -8.18 -7.70 7.48
CA ILE A 98 -7.67 -9.01 7.08
C ILE A 98 -6.73 -8.77 5.90
N VAL A 99 -5.44 -8.98 6.10
CA VAL A 99 -4.41 -8.72 5.10
C VAL A 99 -4.05 -9.99 4.36
N ILE A 100 -4.04 -9.92 3.02
CA ILE A 100 -3.64 -11.02 2.13
C ILE A 100 -2.62 -10.48 1.13
N SER A 101 -1.54 -11.23 0.88
CA SER A 101 -0.55 -10.92 -0.14
C SER A 101 -0.71 -11.85 -1.34
N SER A 102 -0.68 -11.27 -2.55
CA SER A 102 -0.70 -12.02 -3.80
C SER A 102 0.69 -12.48 -4.27
N HIS A 103 1.76 -12.08 -3.57
CA HIS A 103 3.16 -12.38 -3.92
C HIS A 103 3.51 -12.03 -5.38
N GLY A 104 2.90 -10.97 -5.93
CA GLY A 104 3.08 -10.58 -7.32
C GLY A 104 2.50 -11.55 -8.35
N SER A 105 1.71 -12.53 -7.92
CA SER A 105 1.14 -13.57 -8.78
C SER A 105 -0.33 -13.27 -9.14
N PRO A 106 -0.68 -13.13 -10.42
CA PRO A 106 -2.07 -12.92 -10.85
C PRO A 106 -3.02 -14.03 -10.37
N LYS A 107 -2.53 -15.27 -10.34
CA LYS A 107 -3.31 -16.41 -9.83
C LYS A 107 -3.62 -16.26 -8.35
N LEU A 108 -2.61 -15.93 -7.52
CA LEU A 108 -2.80 -15.75 -6.08
C LEU A 108 -3.62 -14.49 -5.77
N GLU A 109 -3.53 -13.45 -6.60
CA GLU A 109 -4.39 -12.28 -6.49
C GLU A 109 -5.86 -12.67 -6.67
N ALA A 110 -6.19 -13.40 -7.73
CA ALA A 110 -7.54 -13.89 -7.98
C ALA A 110 -8.06 -14.81 -6.86
N GLU A 111 -7.19 -15.67 -6.29
CA GLU A 111 -7.51 -16.51 -5.14
C GLU A 111 -7.75 -15.66 -3.87
N SER A 112 -6.95 -14.61 -3.65
CA SER A 112 -7.11 -13.67 -2.54
C SER A 112 -8.46 -12.96 -2.59
N VAL A 113 -8.84 -12.48 -3.77
CA VAL A 113 -10.14 -11.82 -4.00
C VAL A 113 -11.31 -12.78 -3.71
N ARG A 114 -11.25 -14.03 -4.20
CA ARG A 114 -12.27 -15.05 -3.91
C ARG A 114 -12.34 -15.38 -2.41
N THR A 115 -11.19 -15.36 -1.72
CA THR A 115 -11.12 -15.58 -0.28
C THR A 115 -11.86 -14.48 0.49
N LEU A 116 -11.72 -13.20 0.08
CA LEU A 116 -12.47 -12.09 0.68
C LEU A 116 -13.98 -12.28 0.58
N LEU A 117 -14.48 -12.76 -0.57
CA LEU A 117 -15.90 -13.10 -0.74
C LEU A 117 -16.34 -14.20 0.25
N SER A 118 -15.52 -15.24 0.40
CA SER A 118 -15.80 -16.36 1.32
C SER A 118 -15.78 -15.92 2.79
N LEU A 119 -14.93 -14.97 3.14
CA LEU A 119 -14.84 -14.38 4.49
C LEU A 119 -15.93 -13.35 4.77
N LYS A 120 -16.75 -13.02 3.76
CA LYS A 120 -17.86 -12.04 3.86
C LYS A 120 -17.38 -10.71 4.45
N VAL A 121 -16.24 -10.19 3.97
CA VAL A 121 -15.76 -8.87 4.40
C VAL A 121 -16.78 -7.79 4.04
N ALA A 122 -16.84 -6.71 4.84
CA ALA A 122 -17.77 -5.61 4.60
C ALA A 122 -17.40 -4.78 3.36
N GLY A 123 -16.09 -4.68 3.10
CA GLY A 123 -15.50 -3.98 1.97
C GLY A 123 -14.02 -4.28 1.86
N ALA A 124 -13.35 -3.78 0.83
CA ALA A 124 -11.94 -4.05 0.59
C ALA A 124 -11.15 -2.81 0.15
N ILE A 125 -9.89 -2.73 0.60
CA ILE A 125 -8.88 -1.76 0.14
C ILE A 125 -7.77 -2.57 -0.53
N ILE A 126 -7.54 -2.35 -1.82
CA ILE A 126 -6.73 -3.24 -2.64
C ILE A 126 -5.69 -2.46 -3.45
N ALA A 127 -4.42 -2.87 -3.39
CA ALA A 127 -3.43 -2.54 -4.38
C ALA A 127 -3.37 -3.68 -5.41
N PRO A 128 -4.06 -3.59 -6.55
CA PRO A 128 -4.04 -4.66 -7.54
C PRO A 128 -2.68 -4.74 -8.25
N LEU A 129 -2.40 -5.87 -8.89
CA LEU A 129 -1.26 -5.98 -9.80
C LEU A 129 -1.42 -5.08 -11.05
N GLY A 130 -2.63 -4.60 -11.28
CA GLY A 130 -2.95 -3.69 -12.37
C GLY A 130 -3.04 -4.42 -13.72
N LEU A 131 -2.03 -4.26 -14.58
CA LEU A 131 -2.04 -4.80 -15.95
C LEU A 131 -2.19 -6.33 -16.01
N ALA A 132 -1.71 -7.04 -15.00
CA ALA A 132 -1.78 -8.51 -14.92
C ALA A 132 -3.00 -9.04 -14.14
N SER A 133 -3.84 -8.17 -13.59
CA SER A 133 -5.01 -8.54 -12.78
C SER A 133 -6.13 -9.14 -13.64
N ASP A 134 -6.81 -10.15 -13.09
CA ASP A 134 -8.03 -10.70 -13.69
C ASP A 134 -9.23 -9.79 -13.37
N ARG A 135 -9.53 -8.87 -14.29
CA ARG A 135 -10.62 -7.89 -14.16
C ARG A 135 -11.95 -8.54 -13.79
N GLY A 136 -12.28 -9.70 -14.37
CA GLY A 136 -13.57 -10.35 -14.11
C GLY A 136 -13.76 -10.78 -12.66
N VAL A 137 -12.67 -11.12 -11.98
CA VAL A 137 -12.71 -11.45 -10.54
C VAL A 137 -12.97 -10.20 -9.70
N PHE A 138 -12.37 -9.07 -10.04
CA PHE A 138 -12.59 -7.79 -9.35
C PHE A 138 -13.98 -7.21 -9.62
N ASP A 139 -14.47 -7.30 -10.85
CA ASP A 139 -15.83 -6.86 -11.20
C ASP A 139 -16.88 -7.64 -10.38
N LYS A 140 -16.67 -8.95 -10.21
CA LYS A 140 -17.52 -9.78 -9.36
C LYS A 140 -17.47 -9.36 -7.89
N LEU A 141 -16.25 -9.10 -7.34
CA LEU A 141 -16.10 -8.62 -5.96
C LEU A 141 -16.83 -7.29 -5.78
N GLY A 142 -16.70 -6.35 -6.72
CA GLY A 142 -17.31 -5.03 -6.70
C GLY A 142 -18.85 -5.04 -6.77
N GLN A 143 -19.45 -6.12 -7.30
CA GLN A 143 -20.91 -6.32 -7.25
C GLN A 143 -21.42 -6.68 -5.86
N ASP A 144 -20.59 -7.35 -5.05
CA ASP A 144 -20.98 -7.86 -3.74
C ASP A 144 -20.58 -6.91 -2.59
N ILE A 145 -19.42 -6.21 -2.72
CA ILE A 145 -18.89 -5.32 -1.68
C ILE A 145 -18.23 -4.07 -2.26
N PRO A 146 -18.21 -2.94 -1.51
CA PRO A 146 -17.41 -1.77 -1.89
C PRO A 146 -15.92 -2.05 -1.95
N ILE A 147 -15.26 -1.53 -2.99
CA ILE A 147 -13.80 -1.62 -3.18
C ILE A 147 -13.22 -0.21 -3.31
N VAL A 148 -12.05 0.01 -2.74
CA VAL A 148 -11.19 1.16 -2.99
C VAL A 148 -9.81 0.66 -3.42
N TYR A 149 -9.32 1.12 -4.56
CA TYR A 149 -7.95 0.86 -4.97
C TYR A 149 -6.99 1.87 -4.34
N PHE A 150 -5.78 1.45 -4.05
CA PHE A 150 -4.69 2.34 -3.67
C PHE A 150 -3.41 1.99 -4.41
N ASP A 151 -2.49 2.95 -4.52
CA ASP A 151 -1.22 2.87 -5.25
C ASP A 151 -1.41 2.70 -6.76
N THR A 152 -2.06 1.64 -7.18
CA THR A 152 -2.40 1.33 -8.57
C THR A 152 -3.88 0.92 -8.69
N TYR A 153 -4.38 0.80 -9.90
CA TYR A 153 -5.80 0.55 -10.17
C TYR A 153 -5.99 -0.43 -11.34
N ILE A 154 -7.20 -0.91 -11.47
CA ILE A 154 -7.72 -1.56 -12.68
C ILE A 154 -8.69 -0.57 -13.30
N GLU A 155 -8.62 -0.37 -14.62
CA GLU A 155 -9.49 0.57 -15.33
C GLU A 155 -10.97 0.35 -15.02
N GLY A 156 -11.70 1.44 -14.77
CA GLY A 156 -13.12 1.39 -14.43
C GLY A 156 -13.53 2.50 -13.47
N ASP A 157 -14.71 2.35 -12.85
CA ASP A 157 -15.31 3.35 -11.98
C ASP A 157 -14.98 3.14 -10.48
N THR A 158 -14.14 2.16 -10.13
CA THR A 158 -13.76 1.89 -8.74
C THR A 158 -12.94 3.05 -8.19
N PRO A 159 -13.28 3.57 -6.99
CA PRO A 159 -12.51 4.61 -6.35
C PRO A 159 -11.04 4.26 -6.19
N PHE A 160 -10.18 5.25 -6.39
CA PHE A 160 -8.73 5.10 -6.37
C PHE A 160 -8.04 6.22 -5.58
N VAL A 161 -7.04 5.85 -4.80
CA VAL A 161 -6.15 6.79 -4.10
C VAL A 161 -4.70 6.44 -4.44
N GLY A 162 -3.96 7.36 -5.03
CA GLY A 162 -2.57 7.11 -5.41
C GLY A 162 -1.72 8.36 -5.46
N ASN A 163 -0.48 8.19 -5.89
CA ASN A 163 0.46 9.29 -6.07
C ASN A 163 0.21 10.05 -7.39
N ASP A 164 0.42 11.37 -7.37
CA ASP A 164 0.56 12.16 -8.60
C ASP A 164 1.97 11.97 -9.18
N ASN A 165 2.13 10.93 -10.00
CA ASN A 165 3.41 10.58 -10.61
C ASN A 165 3.94 11.72 -11.50
N ARG A 166 3.06 12.49 -12.16
CA ARG A 166 3.45 13.62 -13.01
C ARG A 166 4.07 14.73 -12.17
N GLN A 167 3.43 15.11 -11.06
CA GLN A 167 3.96 16.14 -10.16
C GLN A 167 5.28 15.69 -9.55
N SER A 168 5.35 14.46 -9.03
CA SER A 168 6.52 13.97 -8.33
C SER A 168 7.73 13.82 -9.26
N VAL A 169 7.55 13.22 -10.43
CA VAL A 169 8.64 13.03 -11.39
C VAL A 169 9.11 14.37 -11.96
N SER A 170 8.21 15.29 -12.30
CA SER A 170 8.61 16.62 -12.77
C SER A 170 9.42 17.39 -11.72
N THR A 171 9.05 17.28 -10.44
CA THR A 171 9.76 17.93 -9.33
C THR A 171 11.19 17.41 -9.18
N ILE A 172 11.39 16.08 -9.20
CA ILE A 172 12.75 15.52 -9.04
C ILE A 172 13.61 15.73 -10.28
N VAL A 173 13.05 15.69 -11.49
CA VAL A 173 13.77 16.01 -12.73
C VAL A 173 14.24 17.46 -12.73
N ASP A 174 13.38 18.41 -12.38
CA ASP A 174 13.73 19.83 -12.26
C ASP A 174 14.88 20.03 -11.24
N TYR A 175 14.80 19.41 -10.07
CA TYR A 175 15.86 19.44 -9.08
C TYR A 175 17.20 18.89 -9.62
N LEU A 176 17.18 17.73 -10.28
CA LEU A 176 18.41 17.09 -10.80
C LEU A 176 19.04 17.92 -11.92
N CYS A 177 18.25 18.46 -12.83
CA CYS A 177 18.71 19.33 -13.92
C CYS A 177 19.38 20.61 -13.39
N ARG A 178 18.80 21.24 -12.33
CA ARG A 178 19.37 22.47 -11.74
C ARG A 178 20.61 22.21 -10.88
N SER A 179 20.70 21.05 -10.24
CA SER A 179 21.76 20.73 -9.28
C SER A 179 22.95 19.96 -9.87
N GLY A 180 22.92 19.65 -11.16
CA GLY A 180 23.99 18.89 -11.82
C GLY A 180 23.70 18.60 -13.28
N GLU A 181 24.05 17.41 -13.72
CA GLU A 181 23.78 16.94 -15.08
C GLU A 181 22.35 16.39 -15.19
N PRO A 182 21.70 16.56 -16.37
CA PRO A 182 20.38 15.98 -16.64
C PRO A 182 20.37 14.47 -16.35
N PRO A 183 19.35 13.94 -15.67
CA PRO A 183 19.32 12.53 -15.32
C PRO A 183 19.01 11.64 -16.51
N VAL A 184 19.59 10.44 -16.54
CA VAL A 184 19.08 9.31 -17.31
C VAL A 184 18.08 8.54 -16.44
N TYR A 185 17.05 7.98 -17.02
CA TYR A 185 16.01 7.26 -16.31
C TYR A 185 16.25 5.76 -16.40
N LEU A 186 16.37 5.11 -15.25
CA LEU A 186 16.41 3.65 -15.18
C LEU A 186 15.01 3.15 -14.86
N ASP A 187 14.42 2.45 -15.83
CA ASP A 187 13.05 1.96 -15.78
C ASP A 187 12.94 0.60 -15.07
N ILE A 188 11.73 0.31 -14.58
CA ILE A 188 11.34 -0.99 -14.01
C ILE A 188 10.48 -1.76 -15.01
N PRO A 189 10.32 -3.08 -14.83
CA PRO A 189 9.30 -3.83 -15.57
C PRO A 189 7.93 -3.18 -15.42
N HIS A 190 7.19 -3.11 -16.51
CA HIS A 190 5.84 -2.55 -16.51
C HIS A 190 4.85 -3.51 -15.81
N VAL A 191 4.98 -3.60 -14.48
CA VAL A 191 4.14 -4.48 -13.65
C VAL A 191 2.78 -3.86 -13.32
N ASN A 192 2.69 -2.51 -13.38
CA ASN A 192 1.46 -1.75 -13.12
C ASN A 192 1.47 -0.40 -13.86
N HIS A 193 0.41 0.39 -13.69
CA HIS A 193 0.28 1.70 -14.35
C HIS A 193 1.33 2.73 -13.90
N ASN A 194 1.80 2.66 -12.64
CA ASN A 194 2.77 3.61 -12.09
C ASN A 194 4.10 3.61 -12.87
N SER A 195 4.57 2.44 -13.32
CA SER A 195 5.80 2.35 -14.11
C SER A 195 5.70 3.15 -15.40
N GLY A 196 4.64 2.95 -16.18
CA GLY A 196 4.40 3.70 -17.40
C GLY A 196 4.17 5.20 -17.16
N GLU A 197 3.35 5.58 -16.17
CA GLU A 197 3.12 6.98 -15.82
C GLU A 197 4.40 7.71 -15.41
N ARG A 198 5.29 7.06 -14.64
CA ARG A 198 6.57 7.65 -14.22
C ARG A 198 7.53 7.83 -15.40
N GLN A 199 7.63 6.83 -16.27
CA GLN A 199 8.48 6.92 -17.48
C GLN A 199 7.99 8.03 -18.41
N GLU A 200 6.69 8.09 -18.71
CA GLU A 200 6.10 9.15 -19.54
C GLU A 200 6.32 10.53 -18.91
N SER A 201 6.11 10.65 -17.60
CA SER A 201 6.32 11.89 -16.87
C SER A 201 7.77 12.35 -16.91
N TYR A 202 8.74 11.41 -16.86
CA TYR A 202 10.15 11.72 -17.04
C TYR A 202 10.44 12.27 -18.43
N ILE A 203 9.92 11.63 -19.47
CA ILE A 203 10.13 12.07 -20.86
C ILE A 203 9.60 13.51 -21.02
N VAL A 204 8.37 13.77 -20.60
CA VAL A 204 7.75 15.10 -20.68
C VAL A 204 8.52 16.14 -19.87
N ALA A 205 8.99 15.79 -18.66
CA ALA A 205 9.74 16.72 -17.82
C ALA A 205 11.10 17.10 -18.44
N MET A 206 11.82 16.11 -19.01
CA MET A 206 13.09 16.36 -19.71
C MET A 206 12.91 17.23 -20.93
N GLU A 207 11.92 16.96 -21.78
CA GLU A 207 11.61 17.77 -22.96
C GLU A 207 11.22 19.20 -22.58
N THR A 208 10.41 19.35 -21.52
CA THR A 208 10.04 20.67 -20.98
C THR A 208 11.25 21.45 -20.48
N ALA A 209 12.23 20.76 -19.91
CA ALA A 209 13.49 21.37 -19.47
C ALA A 209 14.49 21.62 -20.62
N GLY A 210 14.15 21.25 -21.86
CA GLY A 210 15.00 21.43 -23.05
C GLY A 210 16.09 20.38 -23.22
N PHE A 211 15.98 19.24 -22.55
CA PHE A 211 16.92 18.13 -22.64
C PHE A 211 16.33 16.94 -23.39
N LYS A 212 17.18 16.17 -24.08
CA LYS A 212 16.80 14.92 -24.70
C LYS A 212 16.63 13.85 -23.62
N PRO A 213 15.46 13.19 -23.48
CA PRO A 213 15.30 12.10 -22.54
C PRO A 213 16.13 10.88 -22.94
N VAL A 214 16.71 10.19 -21.95
CA VAL A 214 17.45 8.95 -22.12
C VAL A 214 16.88 7.93 -21.14
N VAL A 215 16.19 6.93 -21.66
CA VAL A 215 15.61 5.84 -20.88
C VAL A 215 16.47 4.60 -21.03
N ILE A 216 16.89 4.04 -19.90
CA ILE A 216 17.53 2.73 -19.82
C ILE A 216 16.39 1.74 -19.60
N GLU A 217 16.03 0.97 -20.63
CA GLU A 217 14.97 -0.02 -20.53
C GLU A 217 15.34 -1.07 -19.47
N GLY A 218 14.38 -1.34 -18.57
CA GLY A 218 14.44 -2.46 -17.64
C GLY A 218 14.31 -3.81 -18.35
N THR A 219 14.19 -4.90 -17.61
CA THR A 219 13.83 -6.20 -18.19
C THR A 219 12.36 -6.18 -18.61
N ARG A 220 12.04 -6.94 -19.68
CA ARG A 220 10.65 -7.17 -20.11
C ARG A 220 9.95 -8.29 -19.31
N ASP A 221 10.71 -9.01 -18.48
CA ASP A 221 10.18 -10.08 -17.65
C ASP A 221 9.27 -9.50 -16.56
N TYR A 222 8.13 -10.10 -16.35
CA TYR A 222 7.26 -9.74 -15.24
C TYR A 222 7.88 -10.18 -13.91
N THR A 223 8.41 -9.24 -13.15
CA THR A 223 9.08 -9.50 -11.88
C THR A 223 8.99 -8.29 -10.94
N TRP A 224 8.97 -8.56 -9.64
CA TRP A 224 8.96 -7.57 -8.56
C TRP A 224 10.31 -7.49 -7.82
N ASP A 225 11.37 -8.10 -8.38
CA ASP A 225 12.72 -8.12 -7.81
C ASP A 225 13.54 -6.91 -8.32
N PHE A 226 13.12 -5.72 -7.91
CA PHE A 226 13.65 -4.46 -8.43
C PHE A 226 15.11 -4.22 -8.01
N GLU A 227 15.52 -4.64 -6.81
CA GLU A 227 16.89 -4.53 -6.34
C GLU A 227 17.84 -5.32 -7.25
N ARG A 228 17.47 -6.55 -7.60
CA ARG A 228 18.27 -7.37 -8.51
C ARG A 228 18.35 -6.76 -9.89
N ILE A 229 17.26 -6.23 -10.42
CA ILE A 229 17.24 -5.56 -11.73
C ILE A 229 18.18 -4.35 -11.72
N GLY A 230 18.08 -3.49 -10.71
CA GLY A 230 18.95 -2.32 -10.58
C GLY A 230 20.43 -2.71 -10.53
N TYR A 231 20.75 -3.77 -9.78
CA TYR A 231 22.11 -4.29 -9.70
C TYR A 231 22.61 -4.81 -11.05
N GLU A 232 21.88 -5.75 -11.67
CA GLU A 232 22.30 -6.41 -12.90
C GLU A 232 22.39 -5.45 -14.09
N GLN A 233 21.44 -4.51 -14.22
CA GLN A 233 21.50 -3.51 -15.30
C GLN A 233 22.69 -2.56 -15.13
N THR A 234 22.96 -2.12 -13.91
CA THR A 234 24.13 -1.28 -13.63
C THR A 234 25.44 -2.02 -13.90
N GLU A 235 25.55 -3.28 -13.46
CA GLU A 235 26.71 -4.13 -13.75
C GLU A 235 26.95 -4.26 -15.26
N LYS A 236 25.92 -4.51 -16.07
CA LYS A 236 26.03 -4.60 -17.53
C LYS A 236 26.55 -3.30 -18.14
N MET A 237 26.02 -2.14 -17.71
CA MET A 237 26.46 -0.83 -18.20
C MET A 237 27.94 -0.56 -17.83
N LEU A 238 28.33 -0.87 -16.60
CA LEU A 238 29.71 -0.69 -16.14
C LEU A 238 30.68 -1.61 -16.86
N GLN A 239 30.31 -2.86 -17.13
CA GLN A 239 31.13 -3.80 -17.90
C GLN A 239 31.29 -3.36 -19.36
N ALA A 240 30.28 -2.75 -19.94
CA ALA A 240 30.33 -2.19 -21.28
C ALA A 240 31.14 -0.86 -21.36
N GLY A 241 31.57 -0.32 -20.22
CA GLY A 241 32.20 0.99 -20.14
C GLY A 241 31.32 2.16 -20.53
N ALA A 242 29.99 1.97 -20.47
CA ALA A 242 29.00 2.87 -21.07
C ALA A 242 27.86 3.20 -20.09
N LEU A 243 28.16 3.92 -19.00
CA LEU A 243 27.12 4.63 -18.28
C LEU A 243 26.61 5.78 -19.17
N PRO A 244 25.31 5.83 -19.50
CA PRO A 244 24.79 6.86 -20.40
C PRO A 244 24.73 8.27 -19.79
N GLY A 245 25.04 8.40 -18.49
CA GLY A 245 25.13 9.66 -17.75
C GLY A 245 25.59 9.44 -16.32
N ARG A 246 26.05 10.52 -15.66
CA ARG A 246 26.48 10.48 -14.25
C ARG A 246 25.35 10.60 -13.25
N THR A 247 24.17 11.03 -13.68
CA THR A 247 22.99 11.16 -12.83
C THR A 247 21.95 10.13 -13.26
N ILE A 248 21.60 9.19 -12.39
CA ILE A 248 20.57 8.17 -12.64
C ILE A 248 19.34 8.48 -11.77
N LEU A 249 18.20 8.67 -12.42
CA LEU A 249 16.90 8.68 -11.77
C LEU A 249 16.28 7.29 -11.90
N CYS A 250 16.15 6.59 -10.80
CA CYS A 250 15.53 5.27 -10.73
C CYS A 250 14.02 5.40 -10.57
N ALA A 251 13.25 4.54 -11.21
CA ALA A 251 11.79 4.53 -11.14
C ALA A 251 11.25 4.35 -9.71
N ASN A 252 12.00 3.67 -8.84
CA ASN A 252 11.73 3.55 -7.41
C ASN A 252 13.01 3.37 -6.58
N ASP A 253 12.87 3.45 -5.24
CA ASP A 253 14.00 3.36 -4.32
C ASP A 253 14.64 1.95 -4.30
N ARG A 254 13.85 0.89 -4.46
CA ARG A 254 14.36 -0.48 -4.49
C ARG A 254 15.30 -0.72 -5.68
N LEU A 255 14.95 -0.17 -6.84
CA LEU A 255 15.83 -0.16 -8.01
C LEU A 255 17.13 0.60 -7.72
N ALA A 256 17.03 1.77 -7.06
CA ALA A 256 18.20 2.57 -6.68
C ALA A 256 19.13 1.84 -5.70
N PHE A 257 18.61 1.03 -4.79
CA PHE A 257 19.45 0.20 -3.91
C PHE A 257 20.32 -0.76 -4.71
N GLY A 258 19.77 -1.38 -5.75
CA GLY A 258 20.54 -2.22 -6.67
C GLY A 258 21.63 -1.45 -7.40
N VAL A 259 21.29 -0.26 -7.94
CA VAL A 259 22.27 0.64 -8.60
C VAL A 259 23.41 1.01 -7.66
N MET A 260 23.09 1.41 -6.43
CA MET A 260 24.09 1.80 -5.43
C MET A 260 24.98 0.62 -5.01
N ALA A 261 24.41 -0.57 -4.86
CA ALA A 261 25.17 -1.79 -4.54
C ALA A 261 26.13 -2.17 -5.67
N ALA A 262 25.70 -2.09 -6.93
CA ALA A 262 26.57 -2.33 -8.09
C ALA A 262 27.69 -1.27 -8.19
N ALA A 263 27.38 0.00 -8.01
CA ALA A 263 28.38 1.07 -7.98
C ALA A 263 29.43 0.82 -6.88
N PHE A 264 28.98 0.47 -5.68
CA PHE A 264 29.89 0.16 -4.57
C PHE A 264 30.79 -1.05 -4.86
N SER A 265 30.26 -2.13 -5.46
CA SER A 265 31.04 -3.33 -5.81
C SER A 265 32.15 -3.04 -6.82
N ARG A 266 32.02 -1.97 -7.61
CA ARG A 266 32.99 -1.48 -8.59
C ARG A 266 33.89 -0.35 -8.06
N GLY A 267 33.76 0.00 -6.78
CA GLY A 267 34.56 1.07 -6.17
C GLY A 267 34.15 2.48 -6.59
N LEU A 268 32.98 2.65 -7.21
CA LEU A 268 32.46 3.96 -7.60
C LEU A 268 31.88 4.69 -6.39
N LYS A 269 32.15 5.99 -6.30
CA LYS A 269 31.62 6.88 -5.27
C LYS A 269 30.27 7.44 -5.72
N VAL A 270 29.21 7.10 -4.98
CA VAL A 270 27.89 7.71 -5.18
C VAL A 270 27.77 8.97 -4.33
N GLY A 271 27.25 10.05 -4.89
CA GLY A 271 26.99 11.28 -4.16
C GLY A 271 26.95 12.53 -5.04
N ARG A 272 26.55 13.64 -4.44
CA ARG A 272 26.41 14.93 -5.13
C ARG A 272 27.69 15.78 -5.20
N ARG A 273 28.77 15.38 -4.53
CA ARG A 273 30.01 16.12 -4.54
C ARG A 273 30.75 15.97 -5.87
N PRO A 274 31.58 16.94 -6.26
CA PRO A 274 32.33 16.88 -7.55
C PRO A 274 33.27 15.67 -7.67
N ASP A 275 33.77 15.14 -6.55
CA ASP A 275 34.63 13.96 -6.48
C ASP A 275 33.90 12.62 -6.50
N CYS A 276 32.57 12.65 -6.64
CA CYS A 276 31.74 11.45 -6.80
C CYS A 276 31.59 11.08 -8.28
N ASP A 277 31.55 9.77 -8.56
CA ASP A 277 31.46 9.23 -9.91
C ASP A 277 30.03 9.21 -10.43
N LEU A 278 29.07 9.01 -9.53
CA LEU A 278 27.67 8.80 -9.86
C LEU A 278 26.73 9.52 -8.87
N ARG A 279 25.64 10.06 -9.39
CA ARG A 279 24.51 10.58 -8.62
C ARG A 279 23.32 9.65 -8.81
N VAL A 280 22.61 9.31 -7.72
CA VAL A 280 21.45 8.43 -7.75
C VAL A 280 20.29 9.09 -7.03
N ALA A 281 19.15 9.16 -7.69
CA ALA A 281 17.90 9.63 -7.11
C ALA A 281 16.78 8.66 -7.46
N ALA A 282 15.67 8.67 -6.69
CA ALA A 282 14.60 7.72 -6.90
C ALA A 282 13.24 8.24 -6.41
N HIS A 283 12.30 7.33 -6.20
CA HIS A 283 10.93 7.61 -5.82
C HIS A 283 10.45 6.61 -4.77
N ASP A 284 9.67 7.03 -3.80
CA ASP A 284 8.86 6.36 -2.77
C ASP A 284 9.23 6.75 -1.33
N ASP A 285 10.46 7.20 -1.05
CA ASP A 285 11.05 7.39 0.29
C ASP A 285 10.91 6.15 1.18
N HIS A 286 11.33 5.02 0.60
CA HIS A 286 11.43 3.75 1.31
C HIS A 286 12.13 3.92 2.68
N PRO A 287 11.68 3.26 3.77
CA PRO A 287 12.25 3.43 5.11
C PRO A 287 13.77 3.26 5.19
N LEU A 288 14.37 2.46 4.31
CA LEU A 288 15.82 2.27 4.26
C LEU A 288 16.56 3.38 3.51
N SER A 289 15.90 4.24 2.73
CA SER A 289 16.54 5.27 1.89
C SER A 289 17.35 6.28 2.69
N ARG A 290 16.98 6.51 3.95
CA ARG A 290 17.73 7.36 4.89
C ARG A 290 18.96 6.70 5.49
N TYR A 291 19.09 5.40 5.38
CA TYR A 291 20.17 4.59 5.96
C TYR A 291 21.10 3.96 4.91
N THR A 292 20.87 4.20 3.62
CA THR A 292 21.85 3.85 2.58
C THR A 292 23.12 4.68 2.73
N CYS A 293 24.21 4.24 2.12
CA CYS A 293 25.49 4.93 2.14
C CYS A 293 25.95 5.24 0.70
N PRO A 294 25.77 6.51 0.26
CA PRO A 294 25.16 7.68 0.93
C PRO A 294 23.64 7.56 1.04
N ALA A 295 22.99 8.34 1.92
CA ALA A 295 21.55 8.36 2.05
C ALA A 295 20.87 8.85 0.76
N LEU A 296 19.83 8.14 0.32
CA LEU A 296 19.19 8.29 -1.00
C LEU A 296 18.27 9.51 -1.08
N THR A 297 18.50 10.36 -2.08
CA THR A 297 17.60 11.44 -2.49
C THR A 297 16.40 10.86 -3.23
N THR A 298 15.18 11.18 -2.81
CA THR A 298 13.98 10.54 -3.33
C THR A 298 12.74 11.44 -3.20
N MET A 299 11.65 11.06 -3.87
CA MET A 299 10.35 11.66 -3.69
C MET A 299 9.55 10.89 -2.63
N ALA A 300 9.20 11.54 -1.53
CA ALA A 300 8.40 10.95 -0.46
C ALA A 300 6.91 11.03 -0.78
N GLN A 301 6.24 9.89 -0.83
CA GLN A 301 4.79 9.80 -0.92
C GLN A 301 4.13 10.05 0.44
N ASP A 302 2.93 10.65 0.47
CA ASP A 302 2.18 10.86 1.71
C ASP A 302 1.35 9.62 2.08
N PHE A 303 2.01 8.62 2.67
CA PHE A 303 1.37 7.39 3.14
C PHE A 303 0.22 7.64 4.11
N THR A 304 0.32 8.68 4.95
CA THR A 304 -0.72 9.01 5.94
C THR A 304 -1.99 9.49 5.25
N ALA A 305 -1.84 10.41 4.30
CA ALA A 305 -2.97 10.90 3.54
C ALA A 305 -3.55 9.81 2.62
N MET A 306 -2.71 8.98 1.98
CA MET A 306 -3.16 7.87 1.13
C MET A 306 -4.00 6.86 1.93
N ALA A 307 -3.49 6.39 3.06
CA ALA A 307 -4.19 5.44 3.93
C ALA A 307 -5.48 6.05 4.49
N GLY A 308 -5.42 7.29 4.99
CA GLY A 308 -6.58 8.01 5.53
C GLY A 308 -7.70 8.16 4.50
N ARG A 309 -7.36 8.60 3.29
CA ARG A 309 -8.33 8.78 2.20
C ARG A 309 -8.93 7.46 1.72
N SER A 310 -8.11 6.40 1.62
CA SER A 310 -8.61 5.07 1.24
C SER A 310 -9.65 4.54 2.22
N VAL A 311 -9.40 4.66 3.52
CA VAL A 311 -10.35 4.25 4.57
C VAL A 311 -11.58 5.16 4.59
N GLU A 312 -11.42 6.49 4.51
CA GLU A 312 -12.52 7.45 4.47
C GLU A 312 -13.49 7.17 3.31
N ILE A 313 -12.96 6.93 2.11
CA ILE A 313 -13.78 6.60 0.94
C ILE A 313 -14.50 5.27 1.16
N LEU A 314 -13.81 4.24 1.65
CA LEU A 314 -14.44 2.94 1.90
C LEU A 314 -15.57 3.04 2.92
N LEU A 315 -15.36 3.75 4.03
CA LEU A 315 -16.37 3.93 5.07
C LEU A 315 -17.59 4.70 4.56
N ALA A 316 -17.37 5.73 3.74
CA ALA A 316 -18.48 6.45 3.10
C ALA A 316 -19.31 5.57 2.15
N LEU A 317 -18.66 4.60 1.48
CA LEU A 317 -19.36 3.61 0.65
C LEU A 317 -20.09 2.54 1.47
N LEU A 318 -19.67 2.31 2.72
CA LEU A 318 -20.30 1.37 3.64
C LEU A 318 -21.50 1.97 4.38
N ASP A 319 -21.60 3.29 4.48
CA ASP A 319 -22.69 3.98 5.15
C ASP A 319 -23.95 4.02 4.25
N GLU A 320 -24.92 3.14 4.55
CA GLU A 320 -26.19 3.08 3.82
C GLU A 320 -27.15 4.22 4.17
N ALA A 321 -26.95 4.86 5.34
CA ALA A 321 -27.85 5.89 5.84
C ALA A 321 -27.58 7.27 5.20
N ASP A 322 -26.34 7.49 4.72
CA ASP A 322 -25.95 8.72 4.05
C ASP A 322 -25.24 8.32 2.73
N PRO A 323 -25.99 8.14 1.61
CA PRO A 323 -25.38 7.80 0.34
C PRO A 323 -24.29 8.82 0.03
N PRO A 324 -23.15 8.39 -0.58
CA PRO A 324 -21.95 9.19 -0.70
C PRO A 324 -22.32 10.59 -1.19
N LYS A 325 -22.01 11.60 -0.35
CA LYS A 325 -22.28 13.00 -0.63
C LYS A 325 -21.83 13.29 -2.05
N GLN A 326 -22.71 13.86 -2.86
CA GLN A 326 -22.35 14.35 -4.19
C GLN A 326 -21.08 15.19 -4.02
N GLY A 327 -19.93 14.68 -4.49
CA GLY A 327 -18.62 15.33 -4.33
C GLY A 327 -17.50 14.50 -3.73
N LEU A 328 -17.73 13.25 -3.29
CA LEU A 328 -16.62 12.39 -2.91
C LEU A 328 -15.79 12.08 -4.19
N ALA A 329 -14.59 12.63 -4.25
CA ALA A 329 -13.72 12.40 -5.40
C ALA A 329 -13.42 10.90 -5.52
N ARG A 330 -13.84 10.28 -6.62
CA ARG A 330 -13.60 8.86 -6.89
C ARG A 330 -12.13 8.56 -7.16
N THR A 331 -11.39 9.56 -7.67
CA THR A 331 -9.94 9.47 -7.91
C THR A 331 -9.25 10.57 -7.13
N VAL A 332 -8.35 10.18 -6.24
CA VAL A 332 -7.53 11.09 -5.44
C VAL A 332 -6.06 10.83 -5.78
N LYS A 333 -5.42 11.81 -6.42
CA LYS A 333 -3.97 11.81 -6.66
C LYS A 333 -3.31 12.77 -5.69
N LEU A 334 -2.36 12.29 -4.90
CA LEU A 334 -1.64 13.05 -3.86
C LEU A 334 -0.23 13.39 -4.37
N GLY A 335 0.19 14.62 -4.16
CA GLY A 335 1.56 15.04 -4.51
C GLY A 335 2.59 14.44 -3.56
N ALA A 336 3.79 14.19 -4.08
CA ALA A 336 4.94 13.78 -3.29
C ALA A 336 5.87 14.96 -2.98
N THR A 337 6.67 14.82 -1.91
CA THR A 337 7.64 15.83 -1.45
C THR A 337 9.06 15.38 -1.76
N LEU A 338 9.89 16.26 -2.31
CA LEU A 338 11.30 15.98 -2.55
C LEU A 338 12.07 15.94 -1.22
N VAL A 339 12.74 14.82 -0.97
CA VAL A 339 13.64 14.63 0.18
C VAL A 339 15.07 14.59 -0.32
N MET A 340 15.73 15.73 -0.23
CA MET A 340 17.14 15.87 -0.63
C MET A 340 18.05 15.25 0.42
N ARG A 341 18.93 14.32 -0.02
CA ARG A 341 19.94 13.66 0.81
C ARG A 341 21.32 13.72 0.14
N GLN A 342 22.18 12.73 0.40
CA GLN A 342 23.59 12.81 -0.04
C GLN A 342 23.83 12.17 -1.41
N SER A 343 22.93 11.31 -1.92
CA SER A 343 23.18 10.55 -3.15
C SER A 343 23.02 11.36 -4.44
N ALA A 344 22.24 12.46 -4.41
CA ALA A 344 22.06 13.34 -5.55
C ALA A 344 21.70 14.77 -5.13
#